data_605fb7b437a5bdccdfb6ba7f61beb83d
#
_entry.id   605fb7b437a5bdccdfb6ba7f61beb83d
#
_cell.length_a   1.000
_cell.length_b   1.000
_cell.length_c   1.000
_cell.angle_alpha   90.00
_cell.angle_beta   90.00
_cell.angle_gamma   90.00
#
_symmetry.space_group_name_H-M   'P 1'
#
loop_
_entity.id
_entity.type
_entity.pdbx_description
1 polymer ?
#
loop_
_entity_poly.entity_id
_entity_poly.type
_entity_poly.pdbx_seq_one_letter_code
_entity_poly.pdbx_strand_id
1 'polypeptide(L)'
;MKNFLITIFMALIFSNSVSANSAVLGLGLDSCAKVIENVEKDDDLGKVFKAAYTSYVMGFFSGVNVVYEDDTGLNQFEGLYQEAISNCKAAPDSSFVAAIINLYAELKK
;
A
#
# COMPACT_ATOMS: atom_id res chain seq x y z
N MET A 1 -1.58 13.76 40.52
CA MET A 1 -0.56 12.80 40.16
C MET A 1 -1.09 11.60 39.41
N LYS A 2 -2.14 10.97 39.88
CA LYS A 2 -2.73 9.83 39.15
C LYS A 2 -3.15 10.20 37.74
N ASN A 3 -3.78 11.35 37.58
CA ASN A 3 -4.23 11.79 36.23
C ASN A 3 -3.05 12.06 35.30
N PHE A 4 -1.95 12.57 35.85
CA PHE A 4 -0.75 12.83 35.05
C PHE A 4 -0.14 11.54 34.51
N LEU A 5 -0.06 10.51 35.37
CA LEU A 5 0.47 9.21 34.98
C LEU A 5 -0.41 8.54 33.94
N ILE A 6 -1.72 8.63 34.10
CA ILE A 6 -2.68 8.08 33.14
C ILE A 6 -2.51 8.78 31.79
N THR A 7 -2.35 10.10 31.80
CA THR A 7 -2.16 10.86 30.58
C THR A 7 -0.89 10.43 29.83
N ILE A 8 0.21 10.24 30.55
CA ILE A 8 1.46 9.79 29.96
C ILE A 8 1.28 8.39 29.35
N PHE A 9 0.61 7.51 30.08
CA PHE A 9 0.36 6.15 29.62
C PHE A 9 -0.48 6.14 28.34
N MET A 10 -1.51 6.96 28.29
CA MET A 10 -2.35 7.10 27.09
C MET A 10 -1.56 7.62 25.91
N ALA A 11 -0.67 8.60 26.15
CA ALA A 11 0.19 9.13 25.09
C ALA A 11 1.12 8.05 24.53
N LEU A 12 1.68 7.21 25.39
CA LEU A 12 2.54 6.10 24.95
C LEU A 12 1.76 5.07 24.14
N ILE A 13 0.56 4.72 24.56
CA ILE A 13 -0.30 3.82 23.81
C ILE A 13 -0.61 4.40 22.44
N PHE A 14 -0.94 5.68 22.38
CA PHE A 14 -1.23 6.36 21.13
C PHE A 14 -0.02 6.36 20.20
N SER A 15 1.16 6.62 20.73
CA SER A 15 2.40 6.57 19.96
C SER A 15 2.65 5.18 19.39
N ASN A 16 2.40 4.14 20.17
CA ASN A 16 2.52 2.77 19.71
C ASN A 16 1.51 2.47 18.60
N SER A 17 0.30 3.03 18.68
CA SER A 17 -0.70 2.90 17.62
C SER A 17 -0.25 3.56 16.32
N VAL A 18 0.42 4.72 16.43
CA VAL A 18 1.01 5.38 15.27
C VAL A 18 2.11 4.51 14.67
N SER A 19 2.95 3.89 15.52
CA SER A 19 3.96 2.94 15.04
C SER A 19 3.33 1.73 14.36
N ALA A 20 2.16 1.30 14.83
CA ALA A 20 1.41 0.22 14.21
C ALA A 20 0.89 0.59 12.82
N ASN A 21 0.92 1.89 12.43
CA ASN A 21 0.62 2.29 11.05
C ASN A 21 1.64 1.72 10.07
N SER A 22 2.80 1.33 10.55
CA SER A 22 3.76 0.63 9.74
C SER A 22 3.44 -0.85 9.61
N ALA A 23 2.34 -1.31 10.18
CA ALA A 23 1.88 -2.68 10.06
C ALA A 23 1.23 -2.92 8.70
N VAL A 24 1.96 -2.64 7.65
CA VAL A 24 1.64 -3.08 6.32
C VAL A 24 2.03 -4.55 6.24
N LEU A 25 1.13 -5.38 5.78
CA LEU A 25 1.33 -6.82 5.72
C LEU A 25 1.41 -7.29 4.28
N GLY A 26 2.14 -8.38 4.10
CA GLY A 26 2.18 -9.08 2.83
C GLY A 26 2.95 -8.33 1.75
N LEU A 27 2.39 -8.32 0.57
CA LEU A 27 3.09 -7.88 -0.64
C LEU A 27 3.43 -6.39 -0.67
N GLY A 28 2.72 -5.58 0.13
CA GLY A 28 3.03 -4.15 0.22
C GLY A 28 4.40 -3.87 0.79
N LEU A 29 4.98 -4.82 1.54
CA LEU A 29 6.31 -4.69 2.12
C LEU A 29 7.43 -4.95 1.12
N ASP A 30 7.14 -5.58 -0.01
CA ASP A 30 8.16 -5.85 -1.02
C ASP A 30 8.72 -4.51 -1.55
N SER A 31 10.03 -4.48 -1.76
CA SER A 31 10.61 -3.34 -2.47
C SER A 31 10.11 -3.30 -3.90
N CYS A 32 10.05 -2.11 -4.48
CA CYS A 32 9.66 -1.98 -5.88
C CYS A 32 10.58 -2.76 -6.80
N ALA A 33 11.89 -2.80 -6.51
CA ALA A 33 12.84 -3.62 -7.28
C ALA A 33 12.43 -5.09 -7.25
N LYS A 34 12.02 -5.60 -6.08
CA LYS A 34 11.56 -6.99 -5.94
C LYS A 34 10.26 -7.24 -6.70
N VAL A 35 9.33 -6.30 -6.64
CA VAL A 35 8.09 -6.40 -7.40
C VAL A 35 8.37 -6.52 -8.89
N ILE A 36 9.21 -5.65 -9.43
CA ILE A 36 9.56 -5.67 -10.85
C ILE A 36 10.23 -7.00 -11.22
N GLU A 37 11.17 -7.46 -10.42
CA GLU A 37 11.83 -8.75 -10.64
C GLU A 37 10.81 -9.88 -10.72
N ASN A 38 9.87 -9.91 -9.77
CA ASN A 38 8.87 -10.98 -9.69
C ASN A 38 7.91 -11.00 -10.87
N VAL A 39 7.43 -9.83 -11.30
CA VAL A 39 6.43 -9.76 -12.39
C VAL A 39 7.06 -9.93 -13.76
N GLU A 40 8.36 -9.74 -13.89
CA GLU A 40 9.06 -9.89 -15.17
C GLU A 40 9.51 -11.33 -15.43
N LYS A 41 9.25 -12.26 -14.52
CA LYS A 41 9.54 -13.68 -14.76
C LYS A 41 8.69 -14.20 -15.92
N ASP A 42 9.32 -14.93 -16.81
CA ASP A 42 8.70 -15.39 -18.07
C ASP A 42 7.89 -16.68 -17.92
N ASP A 43 7.75 -17.19 -16.73
CA ASP A 43 7.06 -18.46 -16.46
C ASP A 43 5.71 -18.21 -15.78
N ASP A 44 5.04 -19.30 -15.42
CA ASP A 44 3.76 -19.24 -14.72
C ASP A 44 3.88 -18.51 -13.37
N LEU A 45 5.06 -18.51 -12.77
CA LEU A 45 5.29 -17.80 -11.52
C LEU A 45 5.15 -16.29 -11.70
N GLY A 46 5.63 -15.75 -12.82
CA GLY A 46 5.44 -14.33 -13.14
C GLY A 46 3.96 -13.97 -13.22
N LYS A 47 3.15 -14.82 -13.83
CA LYS A 47 1.69 -14.61 -13.90
C LYS A 47 1.05 -14.65 -12.52
N VAL A 48 1.48 -15.57 -11.66
CA VAL A 48 0.99 -15.66 -10.29
C VAL A 48 1.33 -14.37 -9.52
N PHE A 49 2.56 -13.87 -9.67
CA PHE A 49 2.96 -12.63 -9.03
C PHE A 49 2.12 -11.45 -9.51
N LYS A 50 1.91 -11.33 -10.83
CA LYS A 50 1.06 -10.26 -11.37
C LYS A 50 -0.35 -10.30 -10.78
N ALA A 51 -0.94 -11.49 -10.70
CA ALA A 51 -2.27 -11.64 -10.12
C ALA A 51 -2.28 -11.23 -8.65
N ALA A 52 -1.26 -11.64 -7.89
CA ALA A 52 -1.17 -11.33 -6.47
C ALA A 52 -0.99 -9.83 -6.23
N TYR A 53 -0.10 -9.18 -6.97
CA TYR A 53 0.11 -7.73 -6.82
C TYR A 53 -1.11 -6.95 -7.30
N THR A 54 -1.76 -7.39 -8.36
CA THR A 54 -3.02 -6.78 -8.81
C THR A 54 -4.07 -6.83 -7.71
N SER A 55 -4.24 -7.99 -7.09
CA SER A 55 -5.19 -8.15 -5.99
C SER A 55 -4.85 -7.26 -4.81
N TYR A 56 -3.57 -7.09 -4.51
CA TYR A 56 -3.13 -6.21 -3.44
C TYR A 56 -3.52 -4.75 -3.72
N VAL A 57 -3.27 -4.27 -4.94
CA VAL A 57 -3.64 -2.91 -5.36
C VAL A 57 -5.14 -2.71 -5.22
N MET A 58 -5.92 -3.65 -5.74
CA MET A 58 -7.38 -3.57 -5.70
C MET A 58 -7.90 -3.59 -4.26
N GLY A 59 -7.31 -4.44 -3.42
CA GLY A 59 -7.67 -4.51 -2.00
C GLY A 59 -7.36 -3.21 -1.28
N PHE A 60 -6.22 -2.59 -1.57
CA PHE A 60 -5.85 -1.30 -0.99
C PHE A 60 -6.90 -0.24 -1.34
N PHE A 61 -7.20 -0.07 -2.62
CA PHE A 61 -8.16 0.94 -3.08
C PHE A 61 -9.54 0.67 -2.50
N SER A 62 -9.98 -0.59 -2.52
CA SER A 62 -11.28 -0.97 -1.97
C SER A 62 -11.37 -0.67 -0.48
N GLY A 63 -10.32 -1.02 0.28
CA GLY A 63 -10.30 -0.79 1.72
C GLY A 63 -10.35 0.68 2.06
N VAL A 64 -9.54 1.49 1.39
CA VAL A 64 -9.52 2.94 1.64
C VAL A 64 -10.84 3.57 1.25
N ASN A 65 -11.41 3.17 0.11
CA ASN A 65 -12.70 3.70 -0.34
C ASN A 65 -13.82 3.38 0.66
N VAL A 66 -13.83 2.17 1.21
CA VAL A 66 -14.82 1.79 2.22
C VAL A 66 -14.68 2.66 3.46
N VAL A 67 -13.45 2.85 3.94
CA VAL A 67 -13.20 3.65 5.15
C VAL A 67 -13.62 5.10 4.97
N TYR A 68 -13.32 5.69 3.82
CA TYR A 68 -13.57 7.11 3.56
C TYR A 68 -14.84 7.39 2.73
N GLU A 69 -15.61 6.35 2.45
CA GLU A 69 -16.84 6.47 1.65
C GLU A 69 -16.56 7.16 0.31
N ASP A 70 -15.56 6.67 -0.41
CA ASP A 70 -15.05 7.27 -1.62
C ASP A 70 -15.07 6.26 -2.77
N ASP A 71 -14.78 6.73 -3.96
CA ASP A 71 -14.73 5.91 -5.18
C ASP A 71 -13.42 6.13 -5.97
N THR A 72 -12.37 6.55 -5.30
CA THR A 72 -11.07 6.82 -5.94
C THR A 72 -10.58 5.60 -6.70
N GLY A 73 -10.23 5.79 -7.96
CA GLY A 73 -9.73 4.72 -8.81
C GLY A 73 -10.81 3.90 -9.51
N LEU A 74 -12.10 4.15 -9.22
CA LEU A 74 -13.18 3.38 -9.83
C LEU A 74 -13.15 3.46 -11.36
N ASN A 75 -12.94 4.64 -11.90
CA ASN A 75 -12.90 4.83 -13.35
C ASN A 75 -11.61 4.35 -13.99
N GLN A 76 -10.57 4.09 -13.19
CA GLN A 76 -9.26 3.67 -13.65
C GLN A 76 -8.91 2.25 -13.21
N PHE A 77 -9.90 1.49 -12.73
CA PHE A 77 -9.59 0.22 -12.04
C PHE A 77 -8.80 -0.75 -12.92
N GLU A 78 -9.03 -0.79 -14.20
CA GLU A 78 -8.28 -1.67 -15.11
C GLU A 78 -6.81 -1.28 -15.24
N GLY A 79 -6.50 -0.01 -15.03
CA GLY A 79 -5.14 0.51 -15.14
C GLY A 79 -4.39 0.66 -13.82
N LEU A 80 -5.03 0.45 -12.68
CA LEU A 80 -4.41 0.73 -11.38
C LEU A 80 -3.13 -0.06 -11.15
N TYR A 81 -3.14 -1.34 -11.48
CA TYR A 81 -1.94 -2.17 -11.34
C TYR A 81 -0.79 -1.63 -12.19
N GLN A 82 -1.06 -1.32 -13.46
CA GLN A 82 -0.04 -0.81 -14.37
C GLN A 82 0.55 0.52 -13.88
N GLU A 83 -0.30 1.38 -13.35
CA GLU A 83 0.14 2.66 -12.79
C GLU A 83 1.02 2.44 -11.56
N ALA A 84 0.64 1.50 -10.68
CA ALA A 84 1.45 1.16 -9.53
C ALA A 84 2.82 0.61 -9.95
N ILE A 85 2.85 -0.25 -10.96
CA ILE A 85 4.10 -0.77 -11.51
C ILE A 85 4.95 0.36 -12.11
N SER A 86 4.33 1.29 -12.80
CA SER A 86 5.02 2.46 -13.34
C SER A 86 5.68 3.27 -12.23
N ASN A 87 4.97 3.49 -11.13
CA ASN A 87 5.53 4.18 -9.96
C ASN A 87 6.69 3.40 -9.35
N CYS A 88 6.59 2.08 -9.33
CA CYS A 88 7.68 1.23 -8.85
C CYS A 88 8.93 1.36 -9.73
N LYS A 89 8.75 1.39 -11.04
CA LYS A 89 9.89 1.55 -11.97
C LYS A 89 10.58 2.90 -11.77
N ALA A 90 9.80 3.93 -11.45
CA ALA A 90 10.33 5.27 -11.22
C ALA A 90 11.08 5.38 -9.88
N ALA A 91 10.75 4.54 -8.91
CA ALA A 91 11.34 4.60 -7.57
C ALA A 91 11.61 3.19 -7.03
N PRO A 92 12.59 2.46 -7.60
CA PRO A 92 12.80 1.06 -7.24
C PRO A 92 13.22 0.83 -5.78
N ASP A 93 13.73 1.86 -5.11
CA ASP A 93 14.11 1.76 -3.69
C ASP A 93 12.93 1.92 -2.74
N SER A 94 11.77 2.32 -3.24
CA SER A 94 10.57 2.44 -2.40
C SER A 94 9.89 1.08 -2.26
N SER A 95 8.90 1.02 -1.37
CA SER A 95 8.08 -0.17 -1.21
C SER A 95 6.90 -0.16 -2.18
N PHE A 96 6.34 -1.34 -2.39
CA PHE A 96 5.14 -1.46 -3.23
C PHE A 96 3.98 -0.63 -2.67
N VAL A 97 3.78 -0.68 -1.35
CA VAL A 97 2.71 0.11 -0.74
C VAL A 97 2.93 1.61 -0.94
N ALA A 98 4.17 2.08 -0.91
CA ALA A 98 4.47 3.49 -1.17
C ALA A 98 4.08 3.88 -2.60
N ALA A 99 4.35 3.02 -3.56
CA ALA A 99 3.95 3.25 -4.95
C ALA A 99 2.43 3.34 -5.09
N ILE A 100 1.70 2.51 -4.35
CA ILE A 100 0.23 2.51 -4.35
C ILE A 100 -0.31 3.77 -3.68
N ILE A 101 0.26 4.16 -2.54
CA ILE A 101 -0.15 5.38 -1.82
C ILE A 101 0.06 6.60 -2.72
N ASN A 102 1.17 6.67 -3.41
CA ASN A 102 1.45 7.78 -4.34
C ASN A 102 0.43 7.82 -5.46
N LEU A 103 0.07 6.66 -6.00
CA LEU A 103 -0.98 6.57 -7.01
C LEU A 103 -2.32 7.05 -6.47
N TYR A 104 -2.69 6.59 -5.28
CA TYR A 104 -3.92 7.02 -4.64
C TYR A 104 -3.95 8.55 -4.47
N ALA A 105 -2.87 9.13 -3.96
CA ALA A 105 -2.77 10.58 -3.78
C ALA A 105 -2.90 11.32 -5.11
N GLU A 106 -2.31 10.78 -6.16
CA GLU A 106 -2.40 11.37 -7.50
C GLU A 106 -3.83 11.38 -8.02
N LEU A 107 -4.55 10.29 -7.83
CA LEU A 107 -5.94 10.18 -8.31
C LEU A 107 -6.92 11.01 -7.48
N LYS A 108 -6.55 11.37 -6.26
CA LYS A 108 -7.39 12.21 -5.38
C LYS A 108 -7.31 13.69 -5.72
N LYS A 109 -6.35 14.13 -6.46
CA LYS A 109 -6.18 15.55 -6.80
C LYS A 109 -7.40 16.12 -7.55
#